data_4c52bb84ca921f38b7901c8884a5246d
#
_entry.id   4c52bb84ca921f38b7901c8884a5246d
#
_cell.length_a   1.000
_cell.length_b   1.000
_cell.length_c   1.000
_cell.angle_alpha   90.00
_cell.angle_beta   90.00
_cell.angle_gamma   90.00
#
_symmetry.space_group_name_H-M   'P 1'
#
loop_
_entity.id
_entity.type
_entity.pdbx_description
1 polymer ?
#
loop_
_entity_poly.entity_id
_entity_poly.type
_entity_poly.pdbx_seq_one_letter_code
_entity_poly.pdbx_strand_id
1 'polypeptide(L)'
;MSSEYVQSAGALRPRRLPLSARAATMALFFANGATFATWGIHIPTVKARFGLSEASLSLAMFMVAAGAIVAMKFAGQWAARVGTRRASVQAGVAFGVMTALIMLMPSYPALLAVLLLFGITNAGFDVAMNAQAATVEANHHKPIISSLHGMFSLGGMVGAAVGGVLLELGVPPAVHCGGMALVTMATALCAGPFMLPDHVHAEGESAHPTTGRTLFLLGVLAFLGLVGEGAMYDWTTVYMREIAQSPEAVASAGYAAFSGGMALARFGGDFARGRWGNMRVLGASGVLATGGILLALLWPAPMAVLTGFALMGVGAANMVPIFFITASRLPGVPAAEGIAAVARFAYVGLLIGPVIIGLIAHRSDLRWGLSVVALTMALIAAMGPRAIRVPERH
;
A
#
# COMPACT_ATOMS: atom_id res chain seq x y z
N MET A 1 -48.03 -34.31 -24.05
CA MET A 1 -47.89 -33.67 -22.73
C MET A 1 -46.48 -33.96 -22.27
N SER A 2 -45.63 -32.97 -22.50
CA SER A 2 -44.92 -32.14 -21.56
C SER A 2 -43.72 -31.55 -22.28
N SER A 3 -43.90 -30.39 -22.88
CA SER A 3 -42.82 -29.52 -23.41
C SER A 3 -43.04 -28.12 -22.87
N GLU A 4 -42.87 -27.90 -21.56
CA GLU A 4 -42.98 -26.57 -20.92
C GLU A 4 -42.18 -26.52 -19.62
N TYR A 5 -40.85 -26.63 -19.71
CA TYR A 5 -39.97 -26.25 -18.57
C TYR A 5 -38.55 -25.94 -19.04
N VAL A 6 -38.42 -25.15 -20.10
CA VAL A 6 -37.13 -24.53 -20.49
C VAL A 6 -37.43 -23.11 -20.97
N GLN A 7 -37.81 -22.24 -20.07
CA GLN A 7 -37.73 -20.79 -20.33
C GLN A 7 -37.76 -20.04 -18.99
N SER A 8 -36.59 -19.72 -18.47
CA SER A 8 -36.26 -18.44 -17.82
C SER A 8 -34.85 -18.43 -17.20
N ALA A 9 -33.86 -18.79 -17.98
CA ALA A 9 -32.55 -18.21 -17.74
C ALA A 9 -32.60 -16.79 -18.29
N GLY A 10 -33.29 -15.91 -17.57
CA GLY A 10 -33.28 -14.49 -17.81
C GLY A 10 -31.83 -14.02 -17.74
N ALA A 11 -31.23 -13.76 -18.89
CA ALA A 11 -29.95 -13.07 -18.99
C ALA A 11 -30.02 -11.84 -18.10
N LEU A 12 -29.30 -11.88 -16.96
CA LEU A 12 -29.11 -10.75 -16.07
C LEU A 12 -28.49 -9.63 -16.91
N ARG A 13 -29.32 -8.69 -17.39
CA ARG A 13 -28.84 -7.48 -18.05
C ARG A 13 -27.81 -6.87 -17.13
N PRO A 14 -26.58 -6.58 -17.62
CA PRO A 14 -25.55 -5.98 -16.79
C PRO A 14 -26.11 -4.68 -16.22
N ARG A 15 -26.31 -4.65 -14.92
CA ARG A 15 -26.72 -3.45 -14.20
C ARG A 15 -25.59 -2.45 -14.33
N ARG A 16 -25.78 -1.39 -15.11
CA ARG A 16 -24.83 -0.28 -15.16
C ARG A 16 -24.65 0.20 -13.72
N LEU A 17 -23.46 0.04 -13.18
CA LEU A 17 -23.15 0.56 -11.84
C LEU A 17 -23.42 2.06 -11.81
N PRO A 18 -24.06 2.57 -10.78
CA PRO A 18 -24.11 4.01 -10.58
C PRO A 18 -22.66 4.49 -10.50
N LEU A 19 -22.31 5.48 -11.31
CA LEU A 19 -21.00 6.18 -11.29
C LEU A 19 -20.57 6.52 -9.85
N SER A 20 -21.52 6.72 -8.97
CA SER A 20 -21.35 6.97 -7.55
C SER A 20 -20.63 5.88 -6.76
N ALA A 21 -20.86 4.58 -7.02
CA ALA A 21 -20.21 3.50 -6.25
C ALA A 21 -18.71 3.41 -6.53
N ARG A 22 -18.30 3.54 -7.80
CA ARG A 22 -16.89 3.61 -8.18
C ARG A 22 -16.22 4.86 -7.61
N ALA A 23 -16.87 6.03 -7.73
CA ALA A 23 -16.33 7.28 -7.20
C ALA A 23 -16.21 7.24 -5.67
N ALA A 24 -17.17 6.67 -4.96
CA ALA A 24 -17.11 6.47 -3.52
C ALA A 24 -15.91 5.59 -3.12
N THR A 25 -15.71 4.46 -3.81
CA THR A 25 -14.57 3.58 -3.56
C THR A 25 -13.23 4.28 -3.88
N MET A 26 -13.14 5.03 -4.99
CA MET A 26 -11.96 5.83 -5.33
C MET A 26 -11.65 6.87 -4.24
N ALA A 27 -12.66 7.53 -3.69
CA ALA A 27 -12.49 8.51 -2.61
C ALA A 27 -11.96 7.86 -1.33
N LEU A 28 -12.39 6.64 -0.98
CA LEU A 28 -11.86 5.91 0.17
C LEU A 28 -10.38 5.57 0.00
N PHE A 29 -9.98 5.06 -1.18
CA PHE A 29 -8.57 4.77 -1.46
C PHE A 29 -7.71 6.03 -1.40
N PHE A 30 -8.20 7.13 -1.97
CA PHE A 30 -7.51 8.43 -1.92
C PHE A 30 -7.36 8.92 -0.48
N ALA A 31 -8.44 8.93 0.30
CA ALA A 31 -8.41 9.37 1.69
C ALA A 31 -7.49 8.49 2.56
N ASN A 32 -7.50 7.17 2.35
CA ASN A 32 -6.59 6.26 3.04
C ASN A 32 -5.13 6.61 2.74
N GLY A 33 -4.77 6.79 1.47
CA GLY A 33 -3.41 7.17 1.08
C GLY A 33 -2.98 8.52 1.65
N ALA A 34 -3.85 9.52 1.61
CA ALA A 34 -3.56 10.86 2.17
C ALA A 34 -3.36 10.81 3.69
N THR A 35 -4.19 10.03 4.38
CA THR A 35 -4.08 9.87 5.84
C THR A 35 -2.82 9.11 6.24
N PHE A 36 -2.48 8.05 5.51
CA PHE A 36 -1.23 7.32 5.76
C PHE A 36 0.00 8.18 5.49
N ALA A 37 -0.03 9.03 4.44
CA ALA A 37 1.02 10.00 4.17
C ALA A 37 1.17 11.03 5.30
N THR A 38 0.07 11.43 5.96
CA THR A 38 0.13 12.35 7.10
C THR A 38 0.99 11.77 8.24
N TRP A 39 0.88 10.46 8.53
CA TRP A 39 1.83 9.78 9.41
C TRP A 39 3.27 9.86 8.87
N GLY A 40 3.49 9.47 7.62
CA GLY A 40 4.81 9.40 7.00
C GLY A 40 5.60 10.71 7.03
N ILE A 41 4.94 11.84 6.76
CA ILE A 41 5.61 13.14 6.76
C ILE A 41 5.91 13.68 8.16
N HIS A 42 5.17 13.22 9.18
CA HIS A 42 5.41 13.62 10.57
C HIS A 42 6.34 12.68 11.34
N ILE A 43 6.90 11.64 10.72
CA ILE A 43 7.88 10.75 11.34
C ILE A 43 9.11 11.53 11.87
N PRO A 44 9.72 12.49 11.12
CA PRO A 44 10.81 13.30 11.65
C PRO A 44 10.38 14.16 12.85
N THR A 45 9.17 14.71 12.84
CA THR A 45 8.60 15.50 13.93
C THR A 45 8.47 14.65 15.21
N VAL A 46 7.97 13.42 15.08
CA VAL A 46 7.87 12.45 16.18
C VAL A 46 9.25 12.08 16.71
N LYS A 47 10.22 11.80 15.81
CA LYS A 47 11.61 11.53 16.17
C LYS A 47 12.21 12.66 17.01
N ALA A 48 12.07 13.89 16.55
CA ALA A 48 12.59 15.08 17.25
C ALA A 48 11.88 15.29 18.60
N ARG A 49 10.55 15.18 18.65
CA ARG A 49 9.74 15.41 19.86
C ARG A 49 10.11 14.49 21.01
N PHE A 50 10.38 13.22 20.74
CA PHE A 50 10.69 12.21 21.76
C PHE A 50 12.18 11.88 21.84
N GLY A 51 13.06 12.53 21.06
CA GLY A 51 14.50 12.28 21.04
C GLY A 51 14.84 10.84 20.64
N LEU A 52 14.13 10.27 19.64
CA LEU A 52 14.26 8.87 19.27
C LEU A 52 15.51 8.58 18.45
N SER A 53 16.19 7.49 18.81
CA SER A 53 17.19 6.86 17.92
C SER A 53 16.49 6.18 16.74
N GLU A 54 17.24 5.81 15.69
CA GLU A 54 16.73 5.05 14.53
C GLU A 54 16.11 3.71 14.98
N ALA A 55 16.69 3.05 15.97
CA ALA A 55 16.17 1.81 16.54
C ALA A 55 14.82 2.02 17.23
N SER A 56 14.68 3.08 18.05
CA SER A 56 13.40 3.42 18.68
C SER A 56 12.37 3.85 17.62
N LEU A 57 12.77 4.62 16.62
CA LEU A 57 11.89 5.01 15.54
C LEU A 57 11.39 3.78 14.74
N SER A 58 12.29 2.81 14.49
CA SER A 58 11.91 1.54 13.86
C SER A 58 10.89 0.75 14.68
N LEU A 59 10.98 0.80 16.03
CA LEU A 59 9.96 0.19 16.88
C LEU A 59 8.60 0.87 16.71
N ALA A 60 8.56 2.20 16.56
CA ALA A 60 7.32 2.92 16.29
C ALA A 60 6.69 2.49 14.95
N MET A 61 7.49 2.39 13.88
CA MET A 61 7.05 1.88 12.57
C MET A 61 6.61 0.42 12.64
N PHE A 62 7.36 -0.41 13.41
CA PHE A 62 7.00 -1.80 13.66
C PHE A 62 5.63 -1.94 14.32
N MET A 63 5.26 -1.05 15.26
CA MET A 63 3.95 -1.10 15.91
C MET A 63 2.80 -0.89 14.92
N VAL A 64 2.95 0.00 13.93
CA VAL A 64 1.96 0.17 12.85
C VAL A 64 1.80 -1.14 12.07
N ALA A 65 2.91 -1.72 11.65
CA ALA A 65 2.91 -2.94 10.86
C ALA A 65 2.42 -4.16 11.67
N ALA A 66 2.80 -4.28 12.93
CA ALA A 66 2.30 -5.32 13.85
C ALA A 66 0.78 -5.23 14.04
N GLY A 67 0.26 -4.00 14.23
CA GLY A 67 -1.18 -3.75 14.28
C GLY A 67 -1.89 -4.20 13.01
N ALA A 68 -1.34 -3.90 11.85
CA ALA A 68 -1.90 -4.32 10.57
C ALA A 68 -1.96 -5.86 10.45
N ILE A 69 -0.90 -6.57 10.82
CA ILE A 69 -0.88 -8.06 10.78
C ILE A 69 -1.91 -8.66 11.74
N VAL A 70 -2.02 -8.12 12.95
CA VAL A 70 -3.03 -8.57 13.91
C VAL A 70 -4.44 -8.38 13.34
N ALA A 71 -4.70 -7.22 12.74
CA ALA A 71 -6.00 -6.92 12.16
C ALA A 71 -6.35 -7.82 10.97
N MET A 72 -5.40 -8.07 10.05
CA MET A 72 -5.63 -8.87 8.84
C MET A 72 -6.17 -10.27 9.16
N LYS A 73 -5.81 -10.84 10.30
CA LYS A 73 -6.31 -12.14 10.74
C LYS A 73 -7.83 -12.16 10.97
N PHE A 74 -8.40 -11.02 11.35
CA PHE A 74 -9.81 -10.91 11.77
C PHE A 74 -10.63 -9.98 10.86
N ALA A 75 -9.99 -9.04 10.17
CA ALA A 75 -10.64 -7.97 9.41
C ALA A 75 -11.56 -8.52 8.32
N GLY A 76 -11.15 -9.57 7.60
CA GLY A 76 -11.97 -10.19 6.56
C GLY A 76 -13.26 -10.79 7.11
N GLN A 77 -13.16 -11.58 8.20
CA GLN A 77 -14.34 -12.17 8.86
C GLN A 77 -15.25 -11.12 9.46
N TRP A 78 -14.67 -10.08 10.06
CA TRP A 78 -15.42 -8.94 10.57
C TRP A 78 -16.17 -8.19 9.46
N ALA A 79 -15.49 -7.87 8.36
CA ALA A 79 -16.08 -7.21 7.21
C ALA A 79 -17.20 -8.05 6.58
N ALA A 80 -17.02 -9.39 6.51
CA ALA A 80 -18.06 -10.29 6.02
C ALA A 80 -19.30 -10.33 6.93
N ARG A 81 -19.12 -10.23 8.26
CA ARG A 81 -20.24 -10.27 9.24
C ARG A 81 -21.04 -8.96 9.28
N VAL A 82 -20.34 -7.79 9.27
CA VAL A 82 -21.03 -6.50 9.41
C VAL A 82 -21.41 -5.90 8.07
N GLY A 83 -20.87 -6.43 6.99
CA GLY A 83 -21.00 -5.94 5.63
C GLY A 83 -19.88 -4.95 5.25
N THR A 84 -19.34 -5.08 4.02
CA THR A 84 -18.17 -4.30 3.57
C THR A 84 -18.42 -2.80 3.61
N ARG A 85 -19.64 -2.36 3.29
CA ARG A 85 -20.07 -0.96 3.39
C ARG A 85 -19.94 -0.42 4.82
N ARG A 86 -20.51 -1.11 5.81
CA ARG A 86 -20.46 -0.70 7.22
C ARG A 86 -19.05 -0.80 7.75
N ALA A 87 -18.34 -1.87 7.40
CA ALA A 87 -16.95 -2.07 7.80
C ALA A 87 -16.04 -0.93 7.30
N SER A 88 -16.17 -0.51 6.03
CA SER A 88 -15.40 0.61 5.47
C SER A 88 -15.67 1.92 6.21
N VAL A 89 -16.94 2.22 6.53
CA VAL A 89 -17.28 3.43 7.28
C VAL A 89 -16.72 3.38 8.70
N GLN A 90 -16.93 2.28 9.43
CA GLN A 90 -16.49 2.15 10.82
C GLN A 90 -14.95 2.20 10.91
N ALA A 91 -14.25 1.46 10.04
CA ALA A 91 -12.80 1.45 10.02
C ALA A 91 -12.22 2.80 9.58
N GLY A 92 -12.81 3.46 8.58
CA GLY A 92 -12.37 4.79 8.15
C GLY A 92 -12.53 5.86 9.24
N VAL A 93 -13.64 5.82 9.99
CA VAL A 93 -13.83 6.69 11.16
C VAL A 93 -12.81 6.37 12.25
N ALA A 94 -12.61 5.10 12.60
CA ALA A 94 -11.64 4.68 13.61
C ALA A 94 -10.21 5.07 13.21
N PHE A 95 -9.84 4.89 11.93
CA PHE A 95 -8.53 5.28 11.39
C PHE A 95 -8.31 6.79 11.48
N GLY A 96 -9.33 7.60 11.18
CA GLY A 96 -9.29 9.05 11.38
C GLY A 96 -9.05 9.41 12.86
N VAL A 97 -9.77 8.80 13.79
CA VAL A 97 -9.58 9.03 15.24
C VAL A 97 -8.15 8.71 15.67
N MET A 98 -7.61 7.56 15.25
CA MET A 98 -6.23 7.20 15.59
C MET A 98 -5.22 8.19 15.01
N THR A 99 -5.44 8.69 13.79
CA THR A 99 -4.60 9.73 13.15
C THR A 99 -4.56 11.01 13.99
N ALA A 100 -5.71 11.48 14.48
CA ALA A 100 -5.78 12.66 15.36
C ALA A 100 -4.99 12.47 16.65
N LEU A 101 -4.99 11.26 17.20
CA LEU A 101 -4.35 10.96 18.48
C LEU A 101 -2.81 10.92 18.40
N ILE A 102 -2.19 10.62 17.27
CA ILE A 102 -0.74 10.44 17.14
C ILE A 102 0.03 11.63 17.76
N MET A 103 -0.32 12.86 17.39
CA MET A 103 0.39 14.06 17.87
C MET A 103 -0.05 14.53 19.26
N LEU A 104 -1.07 13.92 19.84
CA LEU A 104 -1.57 14.25 21.18
C LEU A 104 -0.95 13.40 22.28
N MET A 105 -0.21 12.34 21.92
CA MET A 105 0.33 11.42 22.93
C MET A 105 1.39 12.08 23.81
N PRO A 106 1.28 11.96 25.14
CA PRO A 106 2.19 12.63 26.08
C PRO A 106 3.54 11.93 26.23
N SER A 107 3.64 10.64 25.85
CA SER A 107 4.84 9.83 26.04
C SER A 107 5.04 8.86 24.90
N TYR A 108 6.28 8.40 24.73
CA TYR A 108 6.62 7.42 23.68
C TYR A 108 5.88 6.06 23.86
N PRO A 109 5.73 5.47 25.07
CA PRO A 109 4.90 4.25 25.20
C PRO A 109 3.43 4.45 24.83
N ALA A 110 2.83 5.60 25.13
CA ALA A 110 1.47 5.93 24.73
C ALA A 110 1.37 6.07 23.19
N LEU A 111 2.38 6.67 22.56
CA LEU A 111 2.47 6.74 21.10
C LEU A 111 2.55 5.34 20.48
N LEU A 112 3.37 4.43 21.02
CA LEU A 112 3.46 3.04 20.52
C LEU A 112 2.10 2.34 20.54
N ALA A 113 1.32 2.51 21.61
CA ALA A 113 -0.03 1.95 21.72
C ALA A 113 -0.97 2.54 20.66
N VAL A 114 -0.93 3.86 20.44
CA VAL A 114 -1.74 4.51 19.40
C VAL A 114 -1.31 4.07 18.01
N LEU A 115 -0.01 3.91 17.74
CA LEU A 115 0.48 3.44 16.43
C LEU A 115 0.09 1.98 16.15
N LEU A 116 0.04 1.12 17.17
CA LEU A 116 -0.51 -0.23 17.03
C LEU A 116 -1.99 -0.18 16.63
N LEU A 117 -2.80 0.65 17.30
CA LEU A 117 -4.22 0.83 16.97
C LEU A 117 -4.41 1.52 15.61
N PHE A 118 -3.55 2.46 15.24
CA PHE A 118 -3.52 3.08 13.91
C PHE A 118 -3.30 2.01 12.83
N GLY A 119 -2.34 1.09 13.04
CA GLY A 119 -2.12 -0.03 12.14
C GLY A 119 -3.32 -0.99 12.05
N ILE A 120 -3.95 -1.30 13.19
CA ILE A 120 -5.17 -2.14 13.23
C ILE A 120 -6.31 -1.49 12.43
N THR A 121 -6.57 -0.21 12.66
CA THR A 121 -7.68 0.50 12.00
C THR A 121 -7.41 0.74 10.53
N ASN A 122 -6.16 1.04 10.15
CA ASN A 122 -5.74 1.15 8.76
C ASN A 122 -5.95 -0.16 8.00
N ALA A 123 -5.49 -1.29 8.54
CA ALA A 123 -5.65 -2.59 7.91
C ALA A 123 -7.13 -3.01 7.83
N GLY A 124 -7.92 -2.72 8.86
CA GLY A 124 -9.37 -2.92 8.82
C GLY A 124 -10.03 -2.11 7.71
N PHE A 125 -9.61 -0.86 7.53
CA PHE A 125 -10.09 0.01 6.46
C PHE A 125 -9.66 -0.49 5.09
N ASP A 126 -8.38 -0.88 4.95
CA ASP A 126 -7.83 -1.43 3.71
C ASP A 126 -8.57 -2.70 3.28
N VAL A 127 -8.74 -3.67 4.17
CA VAL A 127 -9.47 -4.92 3.88
C VAL A 127 -10.91 -4.62 3.47
N ALA A 128 -11.62 -3.76 4.18
CA ALA A 128 -13.02 -3.46 3.90
C ALA A 128 -13.21 -2.73 2.56
N MET A 129 -12.36 -1.73 2.26
CA MET A 129 -12.46 -1.00 0.99
C MET A 129 -11.99 -1.85 -0.21
N ASN A 130 -11.03 -2.77 -0.03
CA ASN A 130 -10.64 -3.73 -1.07
C ASN A 130 -11.74 -4.76 -1.36
N ALA A 131 -12.46 -5.24 -0.34
CA ALA A 131 -13.62 -6.10 -0.53
C ALA A 131 -14.73 -5.36 -1.30
N GLN A 132 -14.98 -4.08 -0.97
CA GLN A 132 -15.90 -3.23 -1.74
C GLN A 132 -15.41 -3.01 -3.18
N ALA A 133 -14.10 -2.81 -3.39
CA ALA A 133 -13.49 -2.69 -4.71
C ALA A 133 -13.72 -3.92 -5.57
N ALA A 134 -13.56 -5.13 -4.99
CA ALA A 134 -13.84 -6.40 -5.67
C ALA A 134 -15.33 -6.51 -6.06
N THR A 135 -16.26 -6.09 -5.20
CA THR A 135 -17.69 -6.04 -5.51
C THR A 135 -18.00 -5.07 -6.65
N VAL A 136 -17.36 -3.89 -6.65
CA VAL A 136 -17.50 -2.90 -7.73
C VAL A 136 -16.92 -3.43 -9.04
N GLU A 137 -15.74 -4.07 -9.02
CA GLU A 137 -15.10 -4.65 -10.21
C GLU A 137 -15.92 -5.80 -10.80
N ALA A 138 -16.45 -6.70 -9.97
CA ALA A 138 -17.29 -7.81 -10.42
C ALA A 138 -18.54 -7.33 -11.20
N ASN A 139 -19.04 -6.15 -10.88
CA ASN A 139 -20.14 -5.51 -11.57
C ASN A 139 -19.70 -4.58 -12.72
N HIS A 140 -18.39 -4.40 -12.92
CA HIS A 140 -17.83 -3.54 -13.95
C HIS A 140 -17.12 -4.39 -15.00
N HIS A 141 -17.48 -4.25 -16.28
CA HIS A 141 -16.91 -5.06 -17.37
C HIS A 141 -15.42 -4.82 -17.65
N LYS A 142 -14.74 -4.00 -16.86
CA LYS A 142 -13.31 -3.68 -17.02
C LYS A 142 -12.62 -3.78 -15.68
N PRO A 143 -11.39 -4.29 -15.61
CA PRO A 143 -10.59 -4.29 -14.38
C PRO A 143 -10.36 -2.85 -13.90
N ILE A 144 -10.62 -2.60 -12.59
CA ILE A 144 -10.49 -1.27 -11.97
C ILE A 144 -9.59 -1.26 -10.73
N ILE A 145 -9.24 -2.42 -10.18
CA ILE A 145 -8.46 -2.53 -8.94
C ILE A 145 -7.14 -1.78 -9.04
N SER A 146 -6.41 -1.89 -10.17
CA SER A 146 -5.15 -1.16 -10.37
C SER A 146 -5.34 0.37 -10.26
N SER A 147 -6.44 0.89 -10.83
CA SER A 147 -6.76 2.33 -10.76
C SER A 147 -7.16 2.77 -9.33
N LEU A 148 -7.78 1.89 -8.55
CA LEU A 148 -8.11 2.18 -7.15
C LEU A 148 -6.84 2.26 -6.30
N HIS A 149 -5.90 1.32 -6.45
CA HIS A 149 -4.59 1.44 -5.80
C HIS A 149 -3.78 2.64 -6.32
N GLY A 150 -3.98 3.05 -7.59
CA GLY A 150 -3.47 4.31 -8.13
C GLY A 150 -4.01 5.52 -7.36
N MET A 151 -5.31 5.50 -6.97
CA MET A 151 -5.91 6.55 -6.13
C MET A 151 -5.31 6.59 -4.73
N PHE A 152 -4.97 5.45 -4.12
CA PHE A 152 -4.22 5.42 -2.86
C PHE A 152 -2.87 6.15 -2.99
N SER A 153 -2.11 5.83 -4.03
CA SER A 153 -0.80 6.48 -4.26
C SER A 153 -0.95 7.97 -4.59
N LEU A 154 -1.99 8.35 -5.35
CA LEU A 154 -2.32 9.75 -5.62
C LEU A 154 -2.69 10.49 -4.33
N GLY A 155 -3.47 9.86 -3.47
CA GLY A 155 -3.81 10.37 -2.13
C GLY A 155 -2.54 10.58 -1.29
N GLY A 156 -1.63 9.61 -1.29
CA GLY A 156 -0.33 9.72 -0.62
C GLY A 156 0.51 10.90 -1.14
N MET A 157 0.59 11.06 -2.45
CA MET A 157 1.27 12.19 -3.07
C MET A 157 0.65 13.53 -2.66
N VAL A 158 -0.66 13.67 -2.81
CA VAL A 158 -1.38 14.93 -2.49
C VAL A 158 -1.33 15.21 -1.00
N GLY A 159 -1.55 14.20 -0.15
CA GLY A 159 -1.49 14.34 1.31
C GLY A 159 -0.11 14.81 1.78
N ALA A 160 0.96 14.23 1.24
CA ALA A 160 2.33 14.64 1.56
C ALA A 160 2.65 16.05 1.04
N ALA A 161 2.23 16.40 -0.19
CA ALA A 161 2.46 17.73 -0.75
C ALA A 161 1.70 18.81 0.04
N VAL A 162 0.43 18.59 0.34
CA VAL A 162 -0.39 19.50 1.16
C VAL A 162 0.20 19.62 2.57
N GLY A 163 0.59 18.50 3.17
CA GLY A 163 1.21 18.50 4.49
C GLY A 163 2.52 19.28 4.53
N GLY A 164 3.35 19.19 3.47
CA GLY A 164 4.56 20.00 3.33
C GLY A 164 4.27 21.49 3.31
N VAL A 165 3.23 21.92 2.56
CA VAL A 165 2.80 23.33 2.54
C VAL A 165 2.30 23.76 3.91
N LEU A 166 1.52 22.93 4.61
CA LEU A 166 1.03 23.25 5.95
C LEU A 166 2.16 23.38 6.96
N LEU A 167 3.21 22.54 6.85
CA LEU A 167 4.42 22.65 7.67
C LEU A 167 5.18 23.96 7.38
N GLU A 168 5.28 24.37 6.12
CA GLU A 168 5.91 25.65 5.72
C GLU A 168 5.15 26.86 6.27
N LEU A 169 3.82 26.77 6.29
CA LEU A 169 2.94 27.79 6.87
C LEU A 169 2.94 27.78 8.41
N GLY A 170 3.71 26.90 9.05
CA GLY A 170 3.80 26.80 10.50
C GLY A 170 2.55 26.20 11.17
N VAL A 171 1.71 25.46 10.43
CA VAL A 171 0.55 24.78 11.01
C VAL A 171 1.02 23.71 11.99
N PRO A 172 0.55 23.72 13.26
CA PRO A 172 0.96 22.73 14.22
C PRO A 172 0.64 21.29 13.75
N PRO A 173 1.54 20.31 13.93
CA PRO A 173 1.35 18.92 13.52
C PRO A 173 0.04 18.31 14.04
N ALA A 174 -0.37 18.65 15.28
CA ALA A 174 -1.64 18.18 15.85
C ALA A 174 -2.87 18.72 15.11
N VAL A 175 -2.81 19.97 14.63
CA VAL A 175 -3.87 20.59 13.83
C VAL A 175 -3.96 19.91 12.45
N HIS A 176 -2.82 19.66 11.81
CA HIS A 176 -2.78 18.93 10.54
C HIS A 176 -3.33 17.51 10.68
N CYS A 177 -2.88 16.72 11.67
CA CYS A 177 -3.41 15.38 11.93
C CYS A 177 -4.90 15.39 12.24
N GLY A 178 -5.38 16.36 13.03
CA GLY A 178 -6.80 16.53 13.35
C GLY A 178 -7.64 16.90 12.11
N GLY A 179 -7.14 17.78 11.27
CA GLY A 179 -7.78 18.17 10.00
C GLY A 179 -7.87 16.98 9.03
N MET A 180 -6.80 16.22 8.87
CA MET A 180 -6.80 15.01 8.02
C MET A 180 -7.73 13.93 8.60
N ALA A 181 -7.77 13.78 9.92
CA ALA A 181 -8.72 12.89 10.59
C ALA A 181 -10.17 13.24 10.22
N LEU A 182 -10.53 14.52 10.29
CA LEU A 182 -11.87 15.00 9.90
C LEU A 182 -12.17 14.74 8.41
N VAL A 183 -11.20 14.97 7.53
CA VAL A 183 -11.36 14.69 6.08
C VAL A 183 -11.59 13.20 5.87
N THR A 184 -10.84 12.33 6.52
CA THR A 184 -10.98 10.86 6.39
C THR A 184 -12.33 10.38 6.91
N MET A 185 -12.72 10.84 8.09
CA MET A 185 -14.01 10.51 8.71
C MET A 185 -15.17 10.99 7.84
N ALA A 186 -15.13 12.24 7.37
CA ALA A 186 -16.14 12.80 6.49
C ALA A 186 -16.22 12.02 5.17
N THR A 187 -15.07 11.68 4.55
CA THR A 187 -15.03 10.89 3.32
C THR A 187 -15.66 9.51 3.54
N ALA A 188 -15.33 8.82 4.63
CA ALA A 188 -15.90 7.51 4.94
C ALA A 188 -17.42 7.56 5.16
N LEU A 189 -17.90 8.57 5.90
CA LEU A 189 -19.32 8.77 6.17
C LEU A 189 -20.09 9.17 4.89
N CYS A 190 -19.55 10.09 4.09
CA CYS A 190 -20.19 10.56 2.85
C CYS A 190 -20.16 9.50 1.74
N ALA A 191 -19.10 8.68 1.66
CA ALA A 191 -19.02 7.60 0.69
C ALA A 191 -19.97 6.43 1.01
N GLY A 192 -20.25 6.20 2.30
CA GLY A 192 -21.07 5.10 2.77
C GLY A 192 -22.39 4.90 2.02
N PRO A 193 -23.26 5.90 1.86
CA PRO A 193 -24.53 5.77 1.15
C PRO A 193 -24.43 5.32 -0.31
N PHE A 194 -23.30 5.58 -0.96
CA PHE A 194 -23.06 5.29 -2.39
C PHE A 194 -22.38 3.94 -2.63
N MET A 195 -21.86 3.28 -1.60
CA MET A 195 -21.26 1.95 -1.72
C MET A 195 -22.32 0.90 -2.04
N LEU A 196 -21.90 -0.16 -2.75
CA LEU A 196 -22.78 -1.27 -3.09
C LEU A 196 -23.16 -2.05 -1.84
N PRO A 197 -24.40 -2.56 -1.74
CA PRO A 197 -24.77 -3.51 -0.72
C PRO A 197 -23.99 -4.82 -0.94
N ASP A 198 -23.69 -5.52 0.17
CA ASP A 198 -22.96 -6.77 0.11
C ASP A 198 -23.76 -7.86 -0.61
N HIS A 199 -23.12 -8.51 -1.57
CA HIS A 199 -23.52 -9.83 -1.98
C HIS A 199 -22.75 -10.81 -1.08
N VAL A 200 -23.47 -11.64 -0.33
CA VAL A 200 -22.88 -12.71 0.48
C VAL A 200 -22.04 -13.59 -0.46
N HIS A 201 -20.73 -13.40 -0.44
CA HIS A 201 -19.83 -14.34 -1.10
C HIS A 201 -19.81 -15.57 -0.23
N ALA A 202 -20.13 -16.71 -0.81
CA ALA A 202 -19.96 -18.00 -0.17
C ALA A 202 -18.55 -18.09 0.44
N GLU A 203 -18.47 -18.58 1.67
CA GLU A 203 -17.20 -18.83 2.37
C GLU A 203 -16.28 -19.62 1.43
N GLY A 204 -15.20 -18.99 1.02
CA GLY A 204 -14.15 -19.67 0.28
C GLY A 204 -13.58 -20.75 1.18
N GLU A 205 -13.57 -21.99 0.69
CA GLU A 205 -12.93 -23.12 1.34
C GLU A 205 -11.55 -22.71 1.84
N SER A 206 -11.25 -23.11 3.06
CA SER A 206 -9.95 -22.88 3.70
C SER A 206 -8.84 -23.45 2.80
N ALA A 207 -8.02 -22.54 2.24
CA ALA A 207 -6.95 -22.89 1.34
C ALA A 207 -5.94 -23.81 2.04
N HIS A 208 -5.73 -24.99 1.50
CA HIS A 208 -4.64 -25.86 1.91
C HIS A 208 -3.30 -25.24 1.45
N PRO A 209 -2.24 -25.34 2.24
CA PRO A 209 -0.96 -24.74 1.85
C PRO A 209 -0.34 -25.50 0.66
N THR A 210 -0.49 -24.95 -0.53
CA THR A 210 0.17 -25.46 -1.73
C THR A 210 1.60 -24.89 -1.76
N THR A 211 2.60 -25.73 -1.53
CA THR A 211 4.01 -25.38 -1.53
C THR A 211 4.69 -25.95 -2.77
N GLY A 212 4.90 -25.11 -3.78
CA GLY A 212 5.76 -25.42 -4.93
C GLY A 212 6.96 -24.47 -4.98
N ARG A 213 8.09 -24.92 -5.54
CA ARG A 213 9.31 -24.10 -5.68
C ARG A 213 9.05 -22.75 -6.35
N THR A 214 8.21 -22.71 -7.39
CA THR A 214 7.85 -21.48 -8.11
C THR A 214 7.06 -20.54 -7.21
N LEU A 215 6.09 -21.07 -6.46
CA LEU A 215 5.26 -20.29 -5.56
C LEU A 215 6.09 -19.68 -4.42
N PHE A 216 7.03 -20.46 -3.87
CA PHE A 216 7.98 -19.98 -2.86
C PHE A 216 8.87 -18.85 -3.43
N LEU A 217 9.41 -19.00 -4.65
CA LEU A 217 10.24 -17.97 -5.29
C LEU A 217 9.46 -16.69 -5.55
N LEU A 218 8.22 -16.78 -6.04
CA LEU A 218 7.33 -15.63 -6.21
C LEU A 218 7.04 -14.95 -4.86
N GLY A 219 6.83 -15.74 -3.80
CA GLY A 219 6.66 -15.24 -2.44
C GLY A 219 7.87 -14.46 -1.94
N VAL A 220 9.08 -15.00 -2.12
CA VAL A 220 10.33 -14.32 -1.76
C VAL A 220 10.50 -13.02 -2.54
N LEU A 221 10.23 -13.01 -3.85
CA LEU A 221 10.33 -11.80 -4.67
C LEU A 221 9.29 -10.75 -4.26
N ALA A 222 8.08 -11.16 -3.92
CA ALA A 222 7.05 -10.26 -3.39
C ALA A 222 7.42 -9.71 -2.01
N PHE A 223 8.01 -10.54 -1.13
CA PHE A 223 8.61 -10.11 0.13
C PHE A 223 9.64 -9.01 -0.10
N LEU A 224 10.62 -9.23 -0.99
CA LEU A 224 11.64 -8.24 -1.32
C LEU A 224 11.01 -6.94 -1.88
N GLY A 225 9.98 -7.05 -2.70
CA GLY A 225 9.24 -5.90 -3.23
C GLY A 225 8.61 -5.04 -2.13
N LEU A 226 7.92 -5.69 -1.18
CA LEU A 226 7.26 -4.96 -0.07
C LEU A 226 8.24 -4.52 1.03
N VAL A 227 9.40 -5.16 1.21
CA VAL A 227 10.50 -4.59 2.00
C VAL A 227 10.88 -3.21 1.47
N GLY A 228 11.09 -3.10 0.15
CA GLY A 228 11.45 -1.84 -0.48
C GLY A 228 10.31 -0.81 -0.46
N GLU A 229 9.09 -1.21 -0.80
CA GLU A 229 7.93 -0.32 -0.83
C GLU A 229 7.62 0.24 0.57
N GLY A 230 7.56 -0.61 1.60
CA GLY A 230 7.32 -0.19 2.98
C GLY A 230 8.39 0.75 3.51
N ALA A 231 9.66 0.43 3.21
CA ALA A 231 10.79 1.28 3.57
C ALA A 231 10.65 2.71 3.02
N MET A 232 10.18 2.84 1.78
CA MET A 232 10.02 4.17 1.18
C MET A 232 8.93 4.99 1.86
N TYR A 233 7.82 4.36 2.27
CA TYR A 233 6.77 5.07 3.02
C TYR A 233 7.23 5.58 4.38
N ASP A 234 8.11 4.86 5.05
CA ASP A 234 8.54 5.18 6.40
C ASP A 234 9.82 6.04 6.46
N TRP A 235 10.75 5.87 5.52
CA TRP A 235 12.08 6.46 5.63
C TRP A 235 12.36 7.61 4.65
N THR A 236 11.52 7.86 3.62
CA THR A 236 11.79 8.92 2.63
C THR A 236 11.89 10.30 3.26
N THR A 237 10.97 10.64 4.16
CA THR A 237 10.92 11.96 4.81
C THR A 237 12.10 12.11 5.78
N VAL A 238 12.44 11.05 6.52
CA VAL A 238 13.61 11.02 7.41
C VAL A 238 14.89 11.19 6.60
N TYR A 239 15.04 10.46 5.47
CA TYR A 239 16.21 10.57 4.59
C TYR A 239 16.37 11.99 4.01
N MET A 240 15.28 12.59 3.53
CA MET A 240 15.29 13.96 3.06
C MET A 240 15.75 14.94 4.15
N ARG A 241 15.27 14.75 5.39
CA ARG A 241 15.59 15.61 6.51
C ARG A 241 17.05 15.46 6.98
N GLU A 242 17.51 14.23 7.17
CA GLU A 242 18.77 13.93 7.86
C GLU A 242 19.96 13.77 6.91
N ILE A 243 19.74 13.18 5.72
CA ILE A 243 20.81 12.90 4.76
C ILE A 243 20.88 13.97 3.68
N ALA A 244 19.73 14.34 3.08
CA ALA A 244 19.68 15.41 2.07
C ALA A 244 19.64 16.81 2.69
N GLN A 245 19.62 16.94 4.03
CA GLN A 245 19.63 18.19 4.80
C GLN A 245 18.55 19.18 4.36
N SER A 246 17.37 18.66 3.99
CA SER A 246 16.27 19.48 3.49
C SER A 246 15.49 20.13 4.65
N PRO A 247 14.94 21.34 4.48
CA PRO A 247 13.94 21.89 5.39
C PRO A 247 12.76 20.93 5.59
N GLU A 248 12.08 21.01 6.74
CA GLU A 248 10.99 20.07 7.09
C GLU A 248 9.86 20.07 6.04
N ALA A 249 9.50 21.25 5.52
CA ALA A 249 8.52 21.40 4.46
C ALA A 249 8.93 20.67 3.16
N VAL A 250 10.21 20.74 2.78
CA VAL A 250 10.75 20.09 1.58
C VAL A 250 10.93 18.58 1.82
N ALA A 251 11.16 18.15 3.06
CA ALA A 251 11.36 16.75 3.38
C ALA A 251 10.11 15.90 3.06
N SER A 252 8.90 16.46 3.21
CA SER A 252 7.64 15.80 2.83
C SER A 252 7.54 15.51 1.34
N ALA A 253 8.24 16.29 0.49
CA ALA A 253 8.32 16.06 -0.94
C ALA A 253 8.97 14.71 -1.30
N GLY A 254 9.81 14.14 -0.43
CA GLY A 254 10.34 12.79 -0.59
C GLY A 254 9.25 11.73 -0.68
N TYR A 255 8.31 11.78 0.26
CA TYR A 255 7.13 10.91 0.24
C TYR A 255 6.24 11.18 -0.98
N ALA A 256 6.00 12.47 -1.29
CA ALA A 256 5.20 12.85 -2.45
C ALA A 256 5.80 12.38 -3.78
N ALA A 257 7.12 12.46 -3.94
CA ALA A 257 7.83 12.02 -5.13
C ALA A 257 7.70 10.50 -5.34
N PHE A 258 7.95 9.71 -4.29
CA PHE A 258 7.78 8.27 -4.33
C PHE A 258 6.32 7.87 -4.65
N SER A 259 5.35 8.41 -3.90
CA SER A 259 3.93 8.10 -4.10
C SER A 259 3.40 8.57 -5.45
N GLY A 260 3.87 9.72 -5.94
CA GLY A 260 3.51 10.25 -7.26
C GLY A 260 4.05 9.39 -8.39
N GLY A 261 5.30 8.94 -8.30
CA GLY A 261 5.88 7.97 -9.22
C GLY A 261 5.08 6.68 -9.26
N MET A 262 4.70 6.19 -8.08
CA MET A 262 3.89 4.99 -7.94
C MET A 262 2.47 5.16 -8.52
N ALA A 263 1.82 6.29 -8.29
CA ALA A 263 0.51 6.61 -8.86
C ALA A 263 0.57 6.62 -10.40
N LEU A 264 1.56 7.32 -10.96
CA LEU A 264 1.76 7.40 -12.41
C LEU A 264 1.90 6.00 -13.03
N ALA A 265 2.73 5.16 -12.44
CA ALA A 265 2.97 3.81 -12.96
C ALA A 265 1.77 2.87 -12.73
N ARG A 266 0.98 3.03 -11.65
CA ARG A 266 -0.23 2.23 -11.41
C ARG A 266 -1.34 2.58 -12.40
N PHE A 267 -1.54 3.85 -12.75
CA PHE A 267 -2.51 4.24 -13.78
C PHE A 267 -2.09 3.81 -15.19
N GLY A 268 -0.78 3.78 -15.49
CA GLY A 268 -0.25 3.32 -16.79
C GLY A 268 0.09 1.84 -16.85
N GLY A 269 0.08 1.12 -15.74
CA GLY A 269 0.62 -0.23 -15.62
C GLY A 269 -0.08 -1.27 -16.47
N ASP A 270 -1.40 -1.24 -16.55
CA ASP A 270 -2.18 -2.17 -17.36
C ASP A 270 -1.89 -1.99 -18.85
N PHE A 271 -1.77 -0.75 -19.32
CA PHE A 271 -1.36 -0.45 -20.69
C PHE A 271 0.06 -0.94 -20.99
N ALA A 272 1.00 -0.68 -20.08
CA ALA A 272 2.39 -1.11 -20.22
C ALA A 272 2.50 -2.64 -20.31
N ARG A 273 1.81 -3.36 -19.41
CA ARG A 273 1.78 -4.83 -19.41
C ARG A 273 1.11 -5.41 -20.65
N GLY A 274 0.02 -4.81 -21.10
CA GLY A 274 -0.64 -5.20 -22.33
C GLY A 274 0.22 -4.99 -23.57
N ARG A 275 1.02 -3.92 -23.62
CA ARG A 275 1.86 -3.56 -24.77
C ARG A 275 3.19 -4.30 -24.83
N TRP A 276 3.85 -4.48 -23.68
CA TRP A 276 5.23 -5.00 -23.61
C TRP A 276 5.35 -6.35 -22.89
N GLY A 277 4.29 -6.83 -22.25
CA GLY A 277 4.25 -8.06 -21.48
C GLY A 277 4.87 -7.95 -20.09
N ASN A 278 4.42 -8.82 -19.17
CA ASN A 278 4.81 -8.79 -17.76
C ASN A 278 6.32 -8.91 -17.55
N MET A 279 7.03 -9.72 -18.37
CA MET A 279 8.46 -9.98 -18.19
C MET A 279 9.31 -8.74 -18.46
N ARG A 280 9.03 -8.01 -19.54
CA ARG A 280 9.78 -6.79 -19.89
C ARG A 280 9.45 -5.67 -18.90
N VAL A 281 8.16 -5.53 -18.54
CA VAL A 281 7.72 -4.53 -17.55
C VAL A 281 8.40 -4.78 -16.21
N LEU A 282 8.42 -6.03 -15.70
CA LEU A 282 9.06 -6.35 -14.45
C LEU A 282 10.58 -6.09 -14.47
N GLY A 283 11.27 -6.47 -15.56
CA GLY A 283 12.69 -6.20 -15.69
C GLY A 283 13.01 -4.71 -15.72
N ALA A 284 12.28 -3.92 -16.54
CA ALA A 284 12.42 -2.48 -16.59
C ALA A 284 12.09 -1.82 -15.23
N SER A 285 11.04 -2.27 -14.58
CA SER A 285 10.64 -1.84 -13.23
C SER A 285 11.76 -2.05 -12.22
N GLY A 286 12.38 -3.23 -12.20
CA GLY A 286 13.48 -3.54 -11.30
C GLY A 286 14.73 -2.66 -11.54
N VAL A 287 15.10 -2.48 -12.81
CA VAL A 287 16.23 -1.61 -13.18
C VAL A 287 15.94 -0.16 -12.80
N LEU A 288 14.74 0.33 -13.08
CA LEU A 288 14.34 1.70 -12.78
C LEU A 288 14.30 1.98 -11.27
N ALA A 289 13.73 1.05 -10.49
CA ALA A 289 13.70 1.17 -9.03
C ALA A 289 15.11 1.13 -8.44
N THR A 290 15.96 0.21 -8.89
CA THR A 290 17.36 0.12 -8.46
C THR A 290 18.12 1.40 -8.80
N GLY A 291 18.03 1.87 -10.05
CA GLY A 291 18.68 3.10 -10.49
C GLY A 291 18.21 4.33 -9.71
N GLY A 292 16.90 4.39 -9.43
CA GLY A 292 16.30 5.48 -8.65
C GLY A 292 16.85 5.54 -7.22
N ILE A 293 16.83 4.41 -6.51
CA ILE A 293 17.35 4.39 -5.14
C ILE A 293 18.87 4.61 -5.11
N LEU A 294 19.62 4.06 -6.04
CA LEU A 294 21.08 4.31 -6.14
C LEU A 294 21.38 5.78 -6.42
N LEU A 295 20.60 6.47 -7.26
CA LEU A 295 20.74 7.91 -7.47
C LEU A 295 20.61 8.69 -6.16
N ALA A 296 19.60 8.37 -5.36
CA ALA A 296 19.37 9.01 -4.06
C ALA A 296 20.51 8.73 -3.06
N LEU A 297 21.05 7.51 -3.04
CA LEU A 297 22.11 7.12 -2.11
C LEU A 297 23.46 7.70 -2.47
N LEU A 298 23.82 7.74 -3.76
CA LEU A 298 25.11 8.18 -4.25
C LEU A 298 25.21 9.71 -4.38
N TRP A 299 24.08 10.37 -4.61
CA TRP A 299 24.02 11.82 -4.75
C TRP A 299 22.92 12.38 -3.84
N PRO A 300 23.23 12.66 -2.56
CA PRO A 300 22.22 13.07 -1.56
C PRO A 300 21.84 14.57 -1.65
N ALA A 301 21.89 15.15 -2.84
CA ALA A 301 21.33 16.48 -3.09
C ALA A 301 19.79 16.38 -3.17
N PRO A 302 19.03 17.34 -2.62
CA PRO A 302 17.56 17.24 -2.54
C PRO A 302 16.89 16.89 -3.86
N MET A 303 17.25 17.53 -4.97
CA MET A 303 16.67 17.27 -6.29
C MET A 303 17.01 15.87 -6.84
N ALA A 304 18.22 15.38 -6.61
CA ALA A 304 18.62 14.04 -7.02
C ALA A 304 17.88 12.97 -6.19
N VAL A 305 17.71 13.21 -4.89
CA VAL A 305 16.94 12.34 -4.00
C VAL A 305 15.47 12.28 -4.41
N LEU A 306 14.83 13.44 -4.66
CA LEU A 306 13.44 13.50 -5.12
C LEU A 306 13.25 12.75 -6.45
N THR A 307 14.16 12.98 -7.41
CA THR A 307 14.16 12.27 -8.70
C THR A 307 14.33 10.76 -8.48
N GLY A 308 15.28 10.37 -7.64
CA GLY A 308 15.55 8.98 -7.30
C GLY A 308 14.34 8.28 -6.67
N PHE A 309 13.67 8.94 -5.73
CA PHE A 309 12.46 8.40 -5.08
C PHE A 309 11.28 8.33 -6.05
N ALA A 310 11.10 9.30 -6.95
CA ALA A 310 10.09 9.22 -7.99
C ALA A 310 10.33 8.03 -8.93
N LEU A 311 11.57 7.83 -9.40
CA LEU A 311 11.97 6.70 -10.23
C LEU A 311 11.77 5.36 -9.51
N MET A 312 12.14 5.31 -8.20
CA MET A 312 11.89 4.13 -7.36
C MET A 312 10.38 3.82 -7.30
N GLY A 313 9.53 4.84 -7.12
CA GLY A 313 8.07 4.69 -7.10
C GLY A 313 7.52 4.15 -8.42
N VAL A 314 7.97 4.70 -9.55
CA VAL A 314 7.60 4.20 -10.89
C VAL A 314 7.99 2.73 -11.05
N GLY A 315 9.19 2.37 -10.62
CA GLY A 315 9.70 1.00 -10.71
C GLY A 315 8.94 0.01 -9.81
N ALA A 316 8.71 0.36 -8.55
CA ALA A 316 8.09 -0.54 -7.58
C ALA A 316 6.62 -0.89 -7.90
N ALA A 317 5.89 0.04 -8.50
CA ALA A 317 4.43 0.03 -8.61
C ALA A 317 3.80 -1.25 -9.20
N ASN A 318 4.47 -1.89 -10.16
CA ASN A 318 3.94 -3.05 -10.89
C ASN A 318 4.55 -4.39 -10.46
N MET A 319 5.55 -4.41 -9.57
CA MET A 319 6.26 -5.64 -9.20
C MET A 319 5.34 -6.64 -8.51
N VAL A 320 4.77 -6.25 -7.37
CA VAL A 320 3.91 -7.12 -6.57
C VAL A 320 2.65 -7.55 -7.32
N PRO A 321 1.92 -6.68 -8.04
CA PRO A 321 0.82 -7.07 -8.91
C PRO A 321 1.21 -8.13 -9.95
N ILE A 322 2.39 -8.04 -10.57
CA ILE A 322 2.85 -9.04 -11.54
C ILE A 322 3.08 -10.40 -10.86
N PHE A 323 3.66 -10.43 -9.64
CA PHE A 323 3.83 -11.68 -8.89
C PHE A 323 2.49 -12.32 -8.52
N PHE A 324 1.49 -11.53 -8.11
CA PHE A 324 0.15 -12.03 -7.81
C PHE A 324 -0.54 -12.60 -9.05
N ILE A 325 -0.47 -11.90 -10.19
CA ILE A 325 -1.02 -12.38 -11.46
C ILE A 325 -0.32 -13.67 -11.90
N THR A 326 0.98 -13.78 -11.73
CA THR A 326 1.73 -14.99 -12.07
C THR A 326 1.31 -16.15 -11.16
N ALA A 327 1.19 -15.92 -9.85
CA ALA A 327 0.78 -16.93 -8.90
C ALA A 327 -0.64 -17.45 -9.17
N SER A 328 -1.57 -16.58 -9.57
CA SER A 328 -2.95 -16.95 -9.91
C SER A 328 -3.08 -17.82 -11.16
N ARG A 329 -2.04 -17.89 -11.98
CA ARG A 329 -2.01 -18.64 -13.24
C ARG A 329 -1.16 -19.90 -13.19
N LEU A 330 -0.63 -20.27 -12.02
CA LEU A 330 0.20 -21.46 -11.89
C LEU A 330 -0.59 -22.73 -12.14
N PRO A 331 -0.08 -23.66 -12.97
CA PRO A 331 -0.73 -24.95 -13.21
C PRO A 331 -0.89 -25.76 -11.91
N GLY A 332 -2.09 -26.29 -11.70
CA GLY A 332 -2.37 -27.15 -10.53
C GLY A 332 -2.59 -26.41 -9.21
N VAL A 333 -2.55 -25.07 -9.20
CA VAL A 333 -2.80 -24.24 -8.02
C VAL A 333 -4.08 -23.42 -8.26
N PRO A 334 -5.08 -23.46 -7.39
CA PRO A 334 -6.22 -22.56 -7.45
C PRO A 334 -5.77 -21.11 -7.35
N ALA A 335 -6.34 -20.22 -8.18
CA ALA A 335 -5.89 -18.83 -8.30
C ALA A 335 -5.87 -18.11 -6.94
N ALA A 336 -6.91 -18.29 -6.12
CA ALA A 336 -6.99 -17.68 -4.79
C ALA A 336 -5.89 -18.17 -3.84
N GLU A 337 -5.56 -19.47 -3.87
CA GLU A 337 -4.50 -20.06 -3.06
C GLU A 337 -3.10 -19.55 -3.47
N GLY A 338 -2.85 -19.46 -4.79
CA GLY A 338 -1.61 -18.91 -5.31
C GLY A 338 -1.38 -17.47 -4.86
N ILE A 339 -2.40 -16.61 -4.99
CA ILE A 339 -2.34 -15.22 -4.51
C ILE A 339 -2.12 -15.17 -3.00
N ALA A 340 -2.90 -15.93 -2.22
CA ALA A 340 -2.81 -15.92 -0.76
C ALA A 340 -1.44 -16.41 -0.24
N ALA A 341 -0.84 -17.39 -0.92
CA ALA A 341 0.49 -17.87 -0.58
C ALA A 341 1.55 -16.78 -0.77
N VAL A 342 1.56 -16.10 -1.92
CA VAL A 342 2.50 -15.00 -2.20
C VAL A 342 2.25 -13.79 -1.30
N ALA A 343 0.99 -13.44 -1.05
CA ALA A 343 0.62 -12.32 -0.19
C ALA A 343 1.14 -12.48 1.24
N ARG A 344 1.09 -13.69 1.81
CA ARG A 344 1.66 -13.96 3.15
C ARG A 344 3.12 -13.58 3.26
N PHE A 345 3.94 -13.93 2.26
CA PHE A 345 5.35 -13.51 2.22
C PHE A 345 5.49 -12.00 2.06
N ALA A 346 4.73 -11.42 1.14
CA ALA A 346 4.77 -10.00 0.83
C ALA A 346 4.50 -9.14 2.08
N TYR A 347 3.45 -9.45 2.84
CA TYR A 347 3.13 -8.71 4.07
C TYR A 347 4.17 -8.84 5.18
N VAL A 348 4.86 -10.00 5.27
CA VAL A 348 6.01 -10.14 6.19
C VAL A 348 7.14 -9.19 5.77
N GLY A 349 7.34 -8.97 4.46
CA GLY A 349 8.31 -8.01 3.94
C GLY A 349 7.99 -6.57 4.36
N LEU A 350 6.72 -6.18 4.23
CA LEU A 350 6.24 -4.86 4.64
C LEU A 350 6.48 -4.59 6.13
N LEU A 351 6.31 -5.62 6.98
CA LEU A 351 6.52 -5.53 8.43
C LEU A 351 8.01 -5.44 8.79
N ILE A 352 8.84 -6.28 8.19
CA ILE A 352 10.24 -6.43 8.60
C ILE A 352 11.12 -5.36 7.95
N GLY A 353 10.74 -4.85 6.77
CA GLY A 353 11.52 -3.88 6.00
C GLY A 353 11.98 -2.67 6.82
N PRO A 354 11.05 -1.87 7.38
CA PRO A 354 11.41 -0.69 8.16
C PRO A 354 12.30 -1.00 9.38
N VAL A 355 12.10 -2.17 10.01
CA VAL A 355 12.87 -2.61 11.17
C VAL A 355 14.32 -2.92 10.78
N ILE A 356 14.53 -3.68 9.71
CA ILE A 356 15.89 -4.00 9.21
C ILE A 356 16.64 -2.71 8.88
N ILE A 357 15.99 -1.79 8.17
CA ILE A 357 16.60 -0.51 7.77
C ILE A 357 16.99 0.30 8.99
N GLY A 358 16.09 0.45 9.96
CA GLY A 358 16.40 1.24 11.14
C GLY A 358 17.46 0.61 12.05
N LEU A 359 17.54 -0.73 12.16
CA LEU A 359 18.59 -1.41 12.91
C LEU A 359 19.98 -1.22 12.24
N ILE A 360 20.02 -1.25 10.90
CA ILE A 360 21.26 -0.96 10.17
C ILE A 360 21.62 0.52 10.31
N ALA A 361 20.66 1.42 10.14
CA ALA A 361 20.86 2.86 10.27
C ALA A 361 21.34 3.24 11.66
N HIS A 362 20.84 2.59 12.71
CA HIS A 362 21.27 2.83 14.08
C HIS A 362 22.76 2.48 14.32
N ARG A 363 23.31 1.49 13.61
CA ARG A 363 24.71 1.09 13.73
C ARG A 363 25.67 1.83 12.77
N SER A 364 25.12 2.49 11.77
CA SER A 364 25.88 3.17 10.71
C SER A 364 25.26 4.53 10.38
N ASP A 365 24.52 4.60 9.29
CA ASP A 365 23.66 5.71 8.89
C ASP A 365 22.49 5.23 8.01
N LEU A 366 21.54 6.12 7.70
CA LEU A 366 20.36 5.79 6.93
C LEU A 366 20.67 5.45 5.46
N ARG A 367 21.83 5.85 4.90
CA ARG A 367 22.26 5.43 3.56
C ARG A 367 22.50 3.93 3.50
N TRP A 368 23.20 3.39 4.51
CA TRP A 368 23.42 1.95 4.65
C TRP A 368 22.10 1.21 4.91
N GLY A 369 21.21 1.77 5.73
CA GLY A 369 19.88 1.22 5.92
C GLY A 369 19.13 1.09 4.59
N LEU A 370 19.04 2.16 3.81
CA LEU A 370 18.34 2.16 2.52
C LEU A 370 19.08 1.42 1.40
N SER A 371 20.37 1.06 1.56
CA SER A 371 21.07 0.18 0.62
C SER A 371 20.41 -1.21 0.53
N VAL A 372 19.71 -1.64 1.58
CA VAL A 372 18.87 -2.85 1.54
C VAL A 372 17.79 -2.74 0.46
N VAL A 373 17.17 -1.56 0.29
CA VAL A 373 16.18 -1.33 -0.77
C VAL A 373 16.84 -1.46 -2.15
N ALA A 374 18.04 -0.90 -2.33
CA ALA A 374 18.77 -1.05 -3.59
C ALA A 374 19.06 -2.53 -3.91
N LEU A 375 19.49 -3.29 -2.90
CA LEU A 375 19.75 -4.72 -3.04
C LEU A 375 18.48 -5.49 -3.39
N THR A 376 17.37 -5.26 -2.68
CA THR A 376 16.11 -5.97 -2.94
C THR A 376 15.58 -5.68 -4.35
N MET A 377 15.63 -4.43 -4.81
CA MET A 377 15.23 -4.06 -6.16
C MET A 377 16.14 -4.66 -7.24
N ALA A 378 17.46 -4.69 -7.02
CA ALA A 378 18.41 -5.31 -7.92
C ALA A 378 18.19 -6.84 -8.03
N LEU A 379 17.89 -7.52 -6.92
CA LEU A 379 17.54 -8.93 -6.92
C LEU A 379 16.25 -9.19 -7.72
N ILE A 380 15.24 -8.34 -7.57
CA ILE A 380 14.00 -8.45 -8.37
C ILE A 380 14.31 -8.21 -9.85
N ALA A 381 15.14 -7.22 -10.20
CA ALA A 381 15.54 -6.96 -11.59
C ALA A 381 16.23 -8.19 -12.23
N ALA A 382 17.12 -8.85 -11.48
CA ALA A 382 17.90 -9.98 -11.96
C ALA A 382 17.08 -11.29 -12.03
N MET A 383 16.28 -11.57 -11.00
CA MET A 383 15.61 -12.86 -10.82
C MET A 383 14.14 -12.84 -11.25
N GLY A 384 13.45 -11.72 -11.08
CA GLY A 384 12.01 -11.58 -11.31
C GLY A 384 11.58 -12.00 -12.72
N PRO A 385 12.20 -11.47 -13.80
CA PRO A 385 11.84 -11.86 -15.18
C PRO A 385 11.98 -13.35 -15.46
N ARG A 386 12.93 -14.03 -14.80
CA ARG A 386 13.10 -15.50 -14.94
C ARG A 386 12.06 -16.25 -14.11
N ALA A 387 11.72 -15.77 -12.93
CA ALA A 387 10.79 -16.42 -12.02
C ALA A 387 9.34 -16.44 -12.56
N ILE A 388 8.94 -15.45 -13.35
CA ILE A 388 7.61 -15.38 -13.94
C ILE A 388 7.48 -16.11 -15.31
N ARG A 389 8.54 -16.75 -15.79
CA ARG A 389 8.48 -17.66 -16.96
C ARG A 389 7.81 -18.97 -16.54
N VAL A 390 6.50 -18.97 -16.47
CA VAL A 390 5.72 -20.19 -16.29
C VAL A 390 5.47 -20.79 -17.68
N PRO A 391 5.66 -22.11 -17.91
CA PRO A 391 5.27 -22.76 -19.15
C PRO A 391 3.78 -22.50 -19.38
N GLU A 392 3.43 -21.90 -20.52
CA GLU A 392 2.03 -21.75 -20.90
C GLU A 392 1.41 -23.15 -21.11
N ARG A 393 0.20 -23.34 -20.59
CA ARG A 393 -0.60 -24.53 -20.95
C ARG A 393 -0.93 -24.42 -22.43
N HIS A 394 -0.40 -25.32 -23.24
CA HIS A 394 -0.93 -25.63 -24.57
C HIS A 394 -2.23 -26.42 -24.43
#